data_0944a3e973ce20f5bc0e3a9164f58f1a
#
_entry.id   0944a3e973ce20f5bc0e3a9164f58f1a
#
_cell.length_a   1.000
_cell.length_b   1.000
_cell.length_c   1.000
_cell.angle_alpha   90.00
_cell.angle_beta   90.00
_cell.angle_gamma   90.00
#
_symmetry.space_group_name_H-M   'P 1'
#
loop_
_entity.id
_entity.type
_entity.pdbx_description
1 polymer ?
#
loop_
_entity_poly.entity_id
_entity_poly.type
_entity_poly.pdbx_seq_one_letter_code
_entity_poly.pdbx_strand_id
1 'polypeptide(L)'
;MSREKVNDKADFTQGSILGKLIPFMIPILGALVLQAAYGAVDLLVVGRFGTTSGLSAVSTGSQVLNLVTFVITQFTMGITVLIARYIGEKRTQSIGALIGGSAVVFAVMSAVLFVIMIVFSRPIAVLMQAPEEAVSLTSVYVKICGSGIFFIVAYNVLSAIFRGLGDSKSPLIFVAVACVINIAGDLILVAGFRMDAAGAAIATVAAQAVSVVFALWMLMKKKLPFKITKADFKVNGHCKRALKIGLPLALQECLTQISFLALCAFVNRLGLEASSGYGVACKIVNFAMLIPSSLMQSMASFVSQNVGAGREKRAKNAMFTGIGVGVLIGVVVFALVLLKGDLLTGIFTTDTDVIQKGYDYLKGFALETIVTAILFSMIGYFNGHDQTVWVMAQGLIQTLLVRLPLAYYMSIQPNASLTNIGFAAPVATIFGIVLNIGFFVWMNKARKCI
;
A
#
# COMPACT_ATOMS: atom_id res chain seq x y z
N MET A 1 -8.36 16.44 38.71
CA MET A 1 -7.93 15.60 37.57
C MET A 1 -8.66 16.06 36.31
N SER A 2 -8.05 16.96 35.53
CA SER A 2 -8.63 17.47 34.29
C SER A 2 -8.65 16.34 33.24
N ARG A 3 -9.83 15.93 32.79
CA ARG A 3 -10.01 15.09 31.60
C ARG A 3 -9.46 15.87 30.41
N GLU A 4 -8.22 15.60 30.01
CA GLU A 4 -7.69 16.11 28.73
C GLU A 4 -8.62 15.58 27.62
N LYS A 5 -9.29 16.51 26.94
CA LYS A 5 -10.12 16.24 25.77
C LYS A 5 -9.22 15.63 24.70
N VAL A 6 -9.29 14.31 24.53
CA VAL A 6 -8.85 13.68 23.29
C VAL A 6 -9.52 14.45 22.16
N ASN A 7 -8.75 14.91 21.18
CA ASN A 7 -9.27 15.72 20.07
C ASN A 7 -10.48 15.00 19.49
N ASP A 8 -11.68 15.60 19.57
CA ASP A 8 -12.96 14.96 19.22
C ASP A 8 -12.97 14.35 17.81
N LYS A 9 -12.11 14.88 16.92
CA LYS A 9 -11.93 14.36 15.55
C LYS A 9 -11.18 13.02 15.48
N ALA A 10 -10.36 12.69 16.48
CA ALA A 10 -9.56 11.44 16.54
C ALA A 10 -10.27 10.32 17.32
N ASP A 11 -11.42 10.62 17.96
CA ASP A 11 -12.24 9.63 18.65
C ASP A 11 -13.25 9.00 17.69
N PHE A 12 -12.99 7.76 17.27
CA PHE A 12 -13.89 6.99 16.39
C PHE A 12 -14.99 6.27 17.15
N THR A 13 -14.97 6.29 18.46
CA THR A 13 -15.96 5.58 19.27
C THR A 13 -17.30 6.30 19.34
N GLN A 14 -17.36 7.60 19.01
CA GLN A 14 -18.57 8.44 19.12
C GLN A 14 -18.90 9.16 17.80
N GLY A 15 -20.09 9.72 17.71
CA GLY A 15 -20.56 10.49 16.56
C GLY A 15 -20.95 9.66 15.33
N SER A 16 -21.17 10.32 14.20
CA SER A 16 -21.51 9.66 12.93
C SER A 16 -20.35 8.83 12.39
N ILE A 17 -20.61 7.58 11.97
CA ILE A 17 -19.60 6.70 11.37
C ILE A 17 -19.06 7.32 10.08
N LEU A 18 -19.98 7.72 9.19
CA LEU A 18 -19.61 8.33 7.91
C LEU A 18 -18.84 9.64 8.10
N GLY A 19 -19.32 10.50 9.03
CA GLY A 19 -18.68 11.79 9.35
C GLY A 19 -17.29 11.67 9.99
N LYS A 20 -16.90 10.49 10.48
CA LYS A 20 -15.55 10.23 11.01
C LYS A 20 -14.68 9.44 10.04
N LEU A 21 -15.26 8.43 9.36
CA LEU A 21 -14.53 7.54 8.45
C LEU A 21 -14.06 8.27 7.18
N ILE A 22 -14.93 9.04 6.53
CA ILE A 22 -14.60 9.74 5.28
C ILE A 22 -13.52 10.82 5.48
N PRO A 23 -13.63 11.75 6.46
CA PRO A 23 -12.57 12.72 6.72
C PRO A 23 -11.24 12.09 7.17
N PHE A 24 -11.25 10.87 7.66
CA PHE A 24 -10.04 10.11 7.98
C PHE A 24 -9.45 9.41 6.75
N MET A 25 -10.30 8.90 5.85
CA MET A 25 -9.91 8.21 4.62
C MET A 25 -9.32 9.16 3.56
N ILE A 26 -9.93 10.34 3.36
CA ILE A 26 -9.51 11.28 2.30
C ILE A 26 -8.01 11.67 2.40
N PRO A 27 -7.45 12.04 3.57
CA PRO A 27 -6.03 12.32 3.65
C PRO A 27 -5.14 11.08 3.40
N ILE A 28 -5.59 9.88 3.76
CA ILE A 28 -4.86 8.63 3.44
C ILE A 28 -4.83 8.44 1.93
N LEU A 29 -5.97 8.58 1.26
CA LEU A 29 -6.05 8.54 -0.20
C LEU A 29 -5.14 9.59 -0.84
N GLY A 30 -5.18 10.83 -0.34
CA GLY A 30 -4.32 11.92 -0.82
C GLY A 30 -2.83 11.58 -0.68
N ALA A 31 -2.42 10.98 0.44
CA ALA A 31 -1.04 10.54 0.63
C ALA A 31 -0.64 9.44 -0.38
N LEU A 32 -1.50 8.46 -0.63
CA LEU A 32 -1.26 7.40 -1.61
C LEU A 32 -1.17 7.96 -3.05
N VAL A 33 -2.04 8.90 -3.41
CA VAL A 33 -2.01 9.57 -4.71
C VAL A 33 -0.73 10.38 -4.88
N LEU A 34 -0.31 11.14 -3.88
CA LEU A 34 0.95 11.89 -3.93
C LEU A 34 2.17 10.96 -4.06
N GLN A 35 2.18 9.82 -3.37
CA GLN A 35 3.23 8.81 -3.51
C GLN A 35 3.30 8.23 -4.92
N ALA A 36 2.14 7.92 -5.52
CA ALA A 36 2.09 7.45 -6.91
C ALA A 36 2.53 8.54 -7.90
N ALA A 37 2.16 9.80 -7.63
CA ALA A 37 2.48 10.93 -8.49
C ALA A 37 3.98 11.25 -8.51
N TYR A 38 4.65 11.32 -7.35
CA TYR A 38 6.09 11.63 -7.36
C TYR A 38 6.91 10.52 -8.04
N GLY A 39 6.56 9.24 -7.87
CA GLY A 39 7.21 8.16 -8.61
C GLY A 39 7.03 8.25 -10.13
N ALA A 40 5.89 8.81 -10.60
CA ALA A 40 5.70 9.11 -12.01
C ALA A 40 6.55 10.30 -12.47
N VAL A 41 6.74 11.32 -11.62
CA VAL A 41 7.57 12.49 -11.92
C VAL A 41 9.05 12.10 -12.02
N ASP A 42 9.57 11.24 -11.14
CA ASP A 42 10.93 10.69 -11.25
C ASP A 42 11.20 10.13 -12.66
N LEU A 43 10.27 9.28 -13.15
CA LEU A 43 10.36 8.70 -14.49
C LEU A 43 10.28 9.76 -15.62
N LEU A 44 9.45 10.78 -15.45
CA LEU A 44 9.31 11.85 -16.43
C LEU A 44 10.58 12.72 -16.52
N VAL A 45 11.17 13.06 -15.37
CA VAL A 45 12.38 13.88 -15.31
C VAL A 45 13.57 13.12 -15.88
N VAL A 46 13.77 11.86 -15.48
CA VAL A 46 14.85 11.02 -16.02
C VAL A 46 14.61 10.72 -17.51
N GLY A 47 13.37 10.49 -17.93
CA GLY A 47 13.05 10.26 -19.35
C GLY A 47 13.32 11.48 -20.25
N ARG A 48 13.21 12.69 -19.69
CA ARG A 48 13.42 13.93 -20.47
C ARG A 48 14.87 14.43 -20.45
N PHE A 49 15.58 14.24 -19.36
CA PHE A 49 16.90 14.84 -19.12
C PHE A 49 18.03 13.80 -18.92
N GLY A 50 17.68 12.54 -18.67
CA GLY A 50 18.63 11.45 -18.50
C GLY A 50 18.86 10.64 -19.78
N THR A 51 19.50 9.49 -19.63
CA THR A 51 19.77 8.54 -20.71
C THR A 51 18.66 7.48 -20.80
N THR A 52 18.55 6.79 -21.94
CA THR A 52 17.61 5.66 -22.10
C THR A 52 17.93 4.54 -21.09
N SER A 53 19.20 4.25 -20.87
CA SER A 53 19.64 3.27 -19.87
C SER A 53 19.31 3.73 -18.44
N GLY A 54 19.41 5.05 -18.16
CA GLY A 54 19.02 5.65 -16.89
C GLY A 54 17.51 5.55 -16.64
N LEU A 55 16.69 5.83 -17.65
CA LEU A 55 15.25 5.67 -17.58
C LEU A 55 14.85 4.22 -17.29
N SER A 56 15.47 3.27 -17.98
CA SER A 56 15.28 1.83 -17.71
C SER A 56 15.72 1.45 -16.30
N ALA A 57 16.84 2.01 -15.82
CA ALA A 57 17.34 1.76 -14.48
C ALA A 57 16.41 2.30 -13.39
N VAL A 58 15.88 3.52 -13.54
CA VAL A 58 14.89 4.09 -12.59
C VAL A 58 13.59 3.30 -12.64
N SER A 59 13.12 2.91 -13.82
CA SER A 59 11.90 2.11 -13.97
C SER A 59 12.03 0.77 -13.23
N THR A 60 13.12 0.04 -13.43
CA THR A 60 13.34 -1.27 -12.78
C THR A 60 13.67 -1.12 -11.30
N GLY A 61 14.52 -0.16 -10.94
CA GLY A 61 14.91 0.09 -9.55
C GLY A 61 13.76 0.57 -8.68
N SER A 62 12.88 1.40 -9.22
CA SER A 62 11.67 1.86 -8.50
C SER A 62 10.67 0.72 -8.25
N GLN A 63 10.59 -0.29 -9.12
CA GLN A 63 9.77 -1.48 -8.85
C GLN A 63 10.28 -2.25 -7.63
N VAL A 64 11.61 -2.40 -7.48
CA VAL A 64 12.22 -3.01 -6.28
C VAL A 64 11.87 -2.18 -5.04
N LEU A 65 12.03 -0.88 -5.11
CA LEU A 65 11.74 0.02 -4.00
C LEU A 65 10.26 0.00 -3.61
N ASN A 66 9.35 -0.04 -4.58
CA ASN A 66 7.92 -0.15 -4.37
C ASN A 66 7.55 -1.46 -3.68
N LEU A 67 8.10 -2.60 -4.13
CA LEU A 67 7.89 -3.89 -3.48
C LEU A 67 8.29 -3.83 -2.00
N VAL A 68 9.51 -3.34 -1.71
CA VAL A 68 10.02 -3.21 -0.33
C VAL A 68 9.11 -2.27 0.49
N THR A 69 8.71 -1.14 -0.07
CA THR A 69 7.84 -0.16 0.59
C THR A 69 6.44 -0.72 0.89
N PHE A 70 5.83 -1.45 -0.03
CA PHE A 70 4.53 -2.09 0.19
C PHE A 70 4.58 -3.13 1.30
N VAL A 71 5.62 -3.98 1.30
CA VAL A 71 5.83 -4.98 2.36
C VAL A 71 6.00 -4.29 3.72
N ILE A 72 6.80 -3.22 3.81
CA ILE A 72 6.99 -2.43 5.03
C ILE A 72 5.66 -1.80 5.48
N THR A 73 4.90 -1.22 4.56
CA THR A 73 3.61 -0.58 4.85
C THR A 73 2.63 -1.57 5.48
N GLN A 74 2.53 -2.77 4.91
CA GLN A 74 1.68 -3.82 5.47
C GLN A 74 2.20 -4.33 6.82
N PHE A 75 3.52 -4.43 6.97
CA PHE A 75 4.11 -4.84 8.24
C PHE A 75 3.84 -3.81 9.36
N THR A 76 3.91 -2.51 9.04
CA THR A 76 3.62 -1.43 10.01
C THR A 76 2.13 -1.31 10.35
N MET A 77 1.22 -1.93 9.60
CA MET A 77 -0.21 -1.98 9.92
C MET A 77 -0.47 -2.52 11.32
N GLY A 78 0.36 -3.46 11.81
CA GLY A 78 0.27 -3.96 13.17
C GLY A 78 0.43 -2.86 14.24
N ILE A 79 1.29 -1.86 13.99
CA ILE A 79 1.45 -0.69 14.87
C ILE A 79 0.16 0.14 14.87
N THR A 80 -0.36 0.46 13.67
CA THR A 80 -1.61 1.23 13.50
C THR A 80 -2.77 0.60 14.26
N VAL A 81 -2.99 -0.70 14.06
CA VAL A 81 -4.07 -1.47 14.70
C VAL A 81 -3.93 -1.46 16.23
N LEU A 82 -2.73 -1.74 16.75
CA LEU A 82 -2.54 -1.80 18.21
C LEU A 82 -2.61 -0.44 18.88
N ILE A 83 -2.11 0.63 18.28
CA ILE A 83 -2.25 1.99 18.84
C ILE A 83 -3.75 2.34 18.90
N ALA A 84 -4.49 2.13 17.81
CA ALA A 84 -5.93 2.39 17.78
C ALA A 84 -6.67 1.55 18.85
N ARG A 85 -6.28 0.28 19.02
CA ARG A 85 -6.82 -0.63 20.04
C ARG A 85 -6.58 -0.07 21.45
N TYR A 86 -5.35 0.30 21.77
CA TYR A 86 -5.00 0.82 23.10
C TYR A 86 -5.67 2.15 23.42
N ILE A 87 -5.91 3.01 22.42
CA ILE A 87 -6.72 4.21 22.57
C ILE A 87 -8.16 3.84 22.95
N GLY A 88 -8.77 2.88 22.24
CA GLY A 88 -10.11 2.38 22.56
C GLY A 88 -10.20 1.78 23.95
N GLU A 89 -9.23 0.96 24.36
CA GLU A 89 -9.09 0.35 25.68
C GLU A 89 -8.74 1.37 26.80
N LYS A 90 -8.43 2.63 26.46
CA LYS A 90 -7.91 3.67 27.38
C LYS A 90 -6.57 3.29 28.02
N ARG A 91 -5.79 2.42 27.40
CA ARG A 91 -4.46 1.94 27.83
C ARG A 91 -3.35 2.74 27.17
N THR A 92 -3.44 4.06 27.23
CA THR A 92 -2.50 4.96 26.54
C THR A 92 -1.05 4.79 26.98
N GLN A 93 -0.80 4.40 28.24
CA GLN A 93 0.55 4.14 28.75
C GLN A 93 1.29 3.01 27.99
N SER A 94 0.56 2.03 27.46
CA SER A 94 1.15 0.93 26.67
C SER A 94 1.62 1.37 25.29
N ILE A 95 1.19 2.55 24.79
CA ILE A 95 1.56 3.06 23.47
C ILE A 95 3.04 3.44 23.43
N GLY A 96 3.58 4.04 24.49
CA GLY A 96 5.02 4.37 24.57
C GLY A 96 5.89 3.12 24.42
N ALA A 97 5.58 2.06 25.19
CA ALA A 97 6.29 0.80 25.10
C ALA A 97 6.13 0.10 23.72
N LEU A 98 4.96 0.21 23.08
CA LEU A 98 4.74 -0.28 21.72
C LEU A 98 5.62 0.46 20.71
N ILE A 99 5.64 1.80 20.76
CA ILE A 99 6.44 2.63 19.83
C ILE A 99 7.93 2.39 20.03
N GLY A 100 8.43 2.42 21.27
CA GLY A 100 9.83 2.20 21.57
C GLY A 100 10.31 0.81 21.15
N GLY A 101 9.54 -0.25 21.48
CA GLY A 101 9.85 -1.61 21.06
C GLY A 101 9.78 -1.81 19.54
N SER A 102 8.80 -1.18 18.87
CA SER A 102 8.70 -1.21 17.40
C SER A 102 9.87 -0.49 16.74
N ALA A 103 10.33 0.65 17.28
CA ALA A 103 11.49 1.36 16.76
C ALA A 103 12.73 0.47 16.73
N VAL A 104 12.98 -0.32 17.79
CA VAL A 104 14.12 -1.28 17.82
C VAL A 104 13.96 -2.35 16.75
N VAL A 105 12.78 -2.98 16.65
CA VAL A 105 12.54 -4.04 15.67
C VAL A 105 12.69 -3.54 14.23
N PHE A 106 12.10 -2.37 13.92
CA PHE A 106 12.17 -1.80 12.59
C PHE A 106 13.56 -1.25 12.26
N ALA A 107 14.35 -0.82 13.26
CA ALA A 107 15.76 -0.48 13.06
C ALA A 107 16.58 -1.72 12.67
N VAL A 108 16.37 -2.87 13.34
CA VAL A 108 17.01 -4.14 12.97
C VAL A 108 16.56 -4.58 11.57
N MET A 109 15.28 -4.50 11.27
CA MET A 109 14.76 -4.81 9.92
C MET A 109 15.40 -3.91 8.85
N SER A 110 15.52 -2.61 9.13
CA SER A 110 16.19 -1.67 8.22
C SER A 110 17.67 -2.05 7.98
N ALA A 111 18.37 -2.47 9.02
CA ALA A 111 19.77 -2.92 8.90
C ALA A 111 19.87 -4.20 8.03
N VAL A 112 18.95 -5.14 8.17
CA VAL A 112 18.89 -6.34 7.32
C VAL A 112 18.61 -5.96 5.87
N LEU A 113 17.61 -5.11 5.63
CA LEU A 113 17.26 -4.64 4.28
C LEU A 113 18.41 -3.84 3.66
N PHE A 114 19.10 -2.99 4.45
CA PHE A 114 20.29 -2.27 4.01
C PHE A 114 21.34 -3.24 3.49
N VAL A 115 21.70 -4.28 4.27
CA VAL A 115 22.70 -5.28 3.85
C VAL A 115 22.24 -5.99 2.58
N ILE A 116 20.97 -6.42 2.50
CA ILE A 116 20.41 -7.08 1.31
C ILE A 116 20.50 -6.18 0.09
N MET A 117 20.04 -4.93 0.17
CA MET A 117 20.01 -4.02 -0.98
C MET A 117 21.40 -3.56 -1.41
N ILE A 118 22.37 -3.44 -0.49
CA ILE A 118 23.75 -3.08 -0.83
C ILE A 118 24.51 -4.26 -1.44
N VAL A 119 24.49 -5.43 -0.75
CA VAL A 119 25.29 -6.60 -1.15
C VAL A 119 24.71 -7.25 -2.41
N PHE A 120 23.40 -7.40 -2.48
CA PHE A 120 22.71 -8.09 -3.57
C PHE A 120 22.13 -7.15 -4.64
N SER A 121 22.53 -5.87 -4.69
CA SER A 121 22.00 -4.89 -5.65
C SER A 121 22.11 -5.35 -7.12
N ARG A 122 23.24 -5.93 -7.53
CA ARG A 122 23.44 -6.44 -8.88
C ARG A 122 22.64 -7.73 -9.15
N PRO A 123 22.69 -8.78 -8.29
CA PRO A 123 21.77 -9.90 -8.38
C PRO A 123 20.28 -9.51 -8.45
N ILE A 124 19.85 -8.52 -7.67
CA ILE A 124 18.48 -8.00 -7.70
C ILE A 124 18.18 -7.39 -9.07
N ALA A 125 19.07 -6.54 -9.63
CA ALA A 125 18.88 -5.96 -10.95
C ALA A 125 18.77 -7.03 -12.05
N VAL A 126 19.57 -8.06 -12.00
CA VAL A 126 19.51 -9.21 -12.94
C VAL A 126 18.22 -10.02 -12.73
N LEU A 127 17.82 -10.28 -11.49
CA LEU A 127 16.58 -10.99 -11.17
C LEU A 127 15.34 -10.23 -11.68
N MET A 128 15.40 -8.89 -11.65
CA MET A 128 14.36 -8.01 -12.20
C MET A 128 14.42 -7.89 -13.73
N GLN A 129 15.29 -8.66 -14.38
CA GLN A 129 15.47 -8.68 -15.84
C GLN A 129 15.78 -7.28 -16.43
N ALA A 130 16.59 -6.48 -15.72
CA ALA A 130 17.08 -5.23 -16.26
C ALA A 130 17.89 -5.49 -17.54
N PRO A 131 17.71 -4.69 -18.62
CA PRO A 131 18.53 -4.77 -19.83
C PRO A 131 20.03 -4.69 -19.48
N GLU A 132 20.89 -5.41 -20.21
CA GLU A 132 22.33 -5.50 -19.89
C GLU A 132 22.99 -4.11 -19.73
N GLU A 133 22.62 -3.16 -20.60
CA GLU A 133 23.13 -1.79 -20.57
C GLU A 133 22.64 -1.00 -19.33
N ALA A 134 21.52 -1.39 -18.73
CA ALA A 134 20.93 -0.74 -17.55
C ALA A 134 21.26 -1.43 -16.22
N VAL A 135 21.78 -2.68 -16.23
CA VAL A 135 22.06 -3.44 -14.99
C VAL A 135 22.95 -2.67 -14.03
N SER A 136 24.00 -2.03 -14.53
CA SER A 136 24.93 -1.25 -13.71
C SER A 136 24.23 -0.06 -13.05
N LEU A 137 23.48 0.72 -13.81
CA LEU A 137 22.74 1.89 -13.32
C LEU A 137 21.61 1.48 -12.37
N THR A 138 20.88 0.37 -12.66
CA THR A 138 19.88 -0.21 -11.76
C THR A 138 20.51 -0.62 -10.43
N SER A 139 21.68 -1.27 -10.46
CA SER A 139 22.41 -1.64 -9.26
C SER A 139 22.82 -0.41 -8.43
N VAL A 140 23.27 0.66 -9.07
CA VAL A 140 23.58 1.94 -8.41
C VAL A 140 22.32 2.55 -7.78
N TYR A 141 21.23 2.59 -8.51
CA TYR A 141 19.93 3.07 -8.00
C TYR A 141 19.49 2.30 -6.74
N VAL A 142 19.51 0.97 -6.81
CA VAL A 142 19.14 0.09 -5.68
C VAL A 142 20.08 0.28 -4.49
N LYS A 143 21.39 0.46 -4.72
CA LYS A 143 22.36 0.75 -3.64
C LYS A 143 22.07 2.10 -2.96
N ILE A 144 21.84 3.14 -3.70
CA ILE A 144 21.55 4.48 -3.15
C ILE A 144 20.23 4.42 -2.35
N CYS A 145 19.16 3.86 -2.90
CA CYS A 145 17.91 3.67 -2.18
C CYS A 145 18.08 2.75 -0.96
N GLY A 146 18.88 1.70 -1.07
CA GLY A 146 19.25 0.83 0.03
C GLY A 146 19.99 1.55 1.16
N SER A 147 20.88 2.49 0.83
CA SER A 147 21.56 3.33 1.86
C SER A 147 20.56 4.22 2.61
N GLY A 148 19.48 4.62 1.96
CA GLY A 148 18.38 5.41 2.55
C GLY A 148 17.25 4.60 3.16
N ILE A 149 17.31 3.27 3.19
CA ILE A 149 16.20 2.42 3.63
C ILE A 149 15.75 2.72 5.07
N PHE A 150 16.64 3.17 5.92
CA PHE A 150 16.31 3.60 7.28
C PHE A 150 15.29 4.73 7.30
N PHE A 151 15.38 5.68 6.39
CA PHE A 151 14.41 6.77 6.27
C PHE A 151 13.07 6.28 5.73
N ILE A 152 13.08 5.36 4.76
CA ILE A 152 11.85 4.78 4.19
C ILE A 152 11.09 3.99 5.25
N VAL A 153 11.79 3.16 6.02
CA VAL A 153 11.18 2.41 7.13
C VAL A 153 10.67 3.36 8.21
N ALA A 154 11.48 4.34 8.64
CA ALA A 154 11.08 5.31 9.66
C ALA A 154 9.85 6.12 9.25
N TYR A 155 9.78 6.55 7.98
CA TYR A 155 8.61 7.22 7.41
C TYR A 155 7.35 6.35 7.55
N ASN A 156 7.41 5.06 7.18
CA ASN A 156 6.26 4.17 7.26
C ASN A 156 5.84 3.90 8.71
N VAL A 157 6.79 3.73 9.62
CA VAL A 157 6.52 3.57 11.06
C VAL A 157 5.85 4.83 11.63
N LEU A 158 6.36 6.02 11.33
CA LEU A 158 5.78 7.29 11.79
C LEU A 158 4.36 7.47 11.21
N SER A 159 4.17 7.17 9.93
CA SER A 159 2.85 7.21 9.29
C SER A 159 1.87 6.25 9.97
N ALA A 160 2.31 5.05 10.33
CA ALA A 160 1.50 4.07 11.05
C ALA A 160 1.13 4.55 12.47
N ILE A 161 2.07 5.20 13.18
CA ILE A 161 1.82 5.80 14.49
C ILE A 161 0.73 6.87 14.39
N PHE A 162 0.86 7.81 13.47
CA PHE A 162 -0.13 8.88 13.30
C PHE A 162 -1.51 8.32 12.93
N ARG A 163 -1.58 7.35 11.98
CA ARG A 163 -2.85 6.69 11.62
C ARG A 163 -3.48 5.97 12.82
N GLY A 164 -2.67 5.28 13.62
CA GLY A 164 -3.13 4.62 14.84
C GLY A 164 -3.68 5.59 15.87
N LEU A 165 -3.11 6.81 15.95
CA LEU A 165 -3.59 7.91 16.80
C LEU A 165 -4.86 8.59 16.25
N GLY A 166 -5.40 8.15 15.12
CA GLY A 166 -6.55 8.77 14.46
C GLY A 166 -6.22 10.06 13.69
N ASP A 167 -4.94 10.28 13.39
CA ASP A 167 -4.48 11.43 12.61
C ASP A 167 -3.98 11.00 11.24
N SER A 168 -4.80 11.18 10.21
CA SER A 168 -4.44 10.91 8.81
C SER A 168 -3.90 12.15 8.09
N LYS A 169 -4.07 13.36 8.66
CA LYS A 169 -3.63 14.60 8.01
C LYS A 169 -2.12 14.79 8.11
N SER A 170 -1.52 14.46 9.26
CA SER A 170 -0.08 14.58 9.44
C SER A 170 0.71 13.73 8.41
N PRO A 171 0.40 12.43 8.18
CA PRO A 171 1.00 11.66 7.09
C PRO A 171 0.88 12.31 5.71
N LEU A 172 -0.27 12.87 5.36
CA LEU A 172 -0.44 13.59 4.09
C LEU A 172 0.51 14.79 3.98
N ILE A 173 0.68 15.57 5.07
CA ILE A 173 1.53 16.76 5.04
C ILE A 173 2.99 16.38 4.81
N PHE A 174 3.52 15.38 5.53
CA PHE A 174 4.92 15.04 5.31
C PHE A 174 5.18 14.26 4.01
N VAL A 175 4.18 13.58 3.43
CA VAL A 175 4.27 13.10 2.04
C VAL A 175 4.31 14.28 1.06
N ALA A 176 3.48 15.31 1.26
CA ALA A 176 3.47 16.47 0.39
C ALA A 176 4.84 17.19 0.43
N VAL A 177 5.44 17.33 1.61
CA VAL A 177 6.80 17.88 1.77
C VAL A 177 7.82 17.01 1.02
N ALA A 178 7.75 15.67 1.21
CA ALA A 178 8.63 14.75 0.48
C ALA A 178 8.48 14.90 -1.03
N CYS A 179 7.25 14.99 -1.54
CA CYS A 179 6.96 15.15 -2.97
C CYS A 179 7.62 16.42 -3.55
N VAL A 180 7.47 17.56 -2.88
CA VAL A 180 8.08 18.83 -3.32
C VAL A 180 9.61 18.73 -3.34
N ILE A 181 10.22 18.14 -2.30
CA ILE A 181 11.69 18.00 -2.20
C ILE A 181 12.20 17.00 -3.24
N ASN A 182 11.49 15.90 -3.47
CA ASN A 182 11.86 14.93 -4.49
C ASN A 182 11.85 15.56 -5.89
N ILE A 183 10.75 16.24 -6.28
CA ILE A 183 10.66 16.91 -7.57
C ILE A 183 11.77 17.97 -7.74
N ALA A 184 12.00 18.79 -6.71
CA ALA A 184 13.09 19.78 -6.75
C ALA A 184 14.47 19.10 -6.85
N GLY A 185 14.68 18.02 -6.09
CA GLY A 185 15.90 17.21 -6.14
C GLY A 185 16.15 16.59 -7.51
N ASP A 186 15.13 16.02 -8.16
CA ASP A 186 15.22 15.47 -9.49
C ASP A 186 15.59 16.54 -10.52
N LEU A 187 14.95 17.71 -10.48
CA LEU A 187 15.27 18.82 -11.40
C LEU A 187 16.70 19.32 -11.18
N ILE A 188 17.19 19.39 -9.95
CA ILE A 188 18.56 19.83 -9.64
C ILE A 188 19.57 18.76 -10.03
N LEU A 189 19.37 17.50 -9.59
CA LEU A 189 20.37 16.45 -9.73
C LEU A 189 20.35 15.80 -11.12
N VAL A 190 19.16 15.55 -11.69
CA VAL A 190 19.04 14.90 -12.98
C VAL A 190 19.14 15.92 -14.12
N ALA A 191 18.34 17.00 -14.10
CA ALA A 191 18.35 17.98 -15.18
C ALA A 191 19.55 18.96 -15.08
N GLY A 192 19.90 19.41 -13.85
CA GLY A 192 21.01 20.35 -13.62
C GLY A 192 22.37 19.67 -13.66
N PHE A 193 22.61 18.71 -12.75
CA PHE A 193 23.92 18.02 -12.63
C PHE A 193 24.07 16.81 -13.54
N ARG A 194 23.04 16.41 -14.29
CA ARG A 194 23.05 15.25 -15.20
C ARG A 194 23.47 13.94 -14.55
N MET A 195 23.04 13.73 -13.30
CA MET A 195 23.39 12.53 -12.52
C MET A 195 22.55 11.30 -12.89
N ASP A 196 21.63 11.42 -13.85
CA ASP A 196 20.82 10.32 -14.38
C ASP A 196 20.07 9.53 -13.26
N ALA A 197 20.05 8.20 -13.31
CA ALA A 197 19.40 7.33 -12.31
C ALA A 197 19.94 7.55 -10.88
N ALA A 198 21.24 7.85 -10.72
CA ALA A 198 21.81 8.15 -9.42
C ALA A 198 21.23 9.42 -8.80
N GLY A 199 20.98 10.46 -9.63
CA GLY A 199 20.35 11.70 -9.20
C GLY A 199 18.94 11.48 -8.67
N ALA A 200 18.12 10.73 -9.38
CA ALA A 200 16.76 10.37 -8.95
C ALA A 200 16.75 9.56 -7.64
N ALA A 201 17.67 8.59 -7.50
CA ALA A 201 17.80 7.83 -6.25
C ALA A 201 18.18 8.71 -5.05
N ILE A 202 19.12 9.64 -5.23
CA ILE A 202 19.54 10.59 -4.17
C ILE A 202 18.38 11.53 -3.82
N ALA A 203 17.66 12.06 -4.80
CA ALA A 203 16.50 12.92 -4.58
C ALA A 203 15.43 12.20 -3.76
N THR A 204 15.13 10.95 -4.10
CA THR A 204 14.16 10.10 -3.37
C THR A 204 14.61 9.90 -1.91
N VAL A 205 15.86 9.52 -1.67
CA VAL A 205 16.38 9.30 -0.31
C VAL A 205 16.40 10.62 0.50
N ALA A 206 16.83 11.72 -0.10
CA ALA A 206 16.83 13.03 0.55
C ALA A 206 15.42 13.49 0.93
N ALA A 207 14.45 13.32 0.03
CA ALA A 207 13.04 13.62 0.28
C ALA A 207 12.48 12.81 1.45
N GLN A 208 12.78 11.51 1.51
CA GLN A 208 12.37 10.65 2.63
C GLN A 208 13.05 11.07 3.95
N ALA A 209 14.34 11.42 3.94
CA ALA A 209 15.06 11.88 5.10
C ALA A 209 14.45 13.15 5.70
N VAL A 210 14.18 14.16 4.84
CA VAL A 210 13.54 15.41 5.28
C VAL A 210 12.13 15.16 5.79
N SER A 211 11.37 14.29 5.13
CA SER A 211 10.02 13.90 5.56
C SER A 211 10.04 13.26 6.95
N VAL A 212 11.01 12.40 7.25
CA VAL A 212 11.19 11.77 8.58
C VAL A 212 11.52 12.81 9.64
N VAL A 213 12.46 13.73 9.36
CA VAL A 213 12.81 14.82 10.29
C VAL A 213 11.58 15.68 10.59
N PHE A 214 10.83 16.03 9.56
CA PHE A 214 9.60 16.82 9.70
C PHE A 214 8.51 16.07 10.48
N ALA A 215 8.33 14.78 10.21
CA ALA A 215 7.38 13.93 10.93
C ALA A 215 7.73 13.78 12.42
N LEU A 216 9.02 13.59 12.73
CA LEU A 216 9.51 13.55 14.12
C LEU A 216 9.28 14.90 14.83
N TRP A 217 9.57 16.02 14.17
CA TRP A 217 9.28 17.34 14.71
C TRP A 217 7.79 17.55 14.99
N MET A 218 6.90 17.12 14.07
CA MET A 218 5.45 17.16 14.31
C MET A 218 5.04 16.29 15.50
N LEU A 219 5.62 15.08 15.61
CA LEU A 219 5.32 14.15 16.70
C LEU A 219 5.74 14.75 18.06
N MET A 220 6.91 15.37 18.13
CA MET A 220 7.42 16.01 19.36
C MET A 220 6.60 17.24 19.78
N LYS A 221 6.08 18.01 18.82
CA LYS A 221 5.22 19.17 19.11
C LYS A 221 3.81 18.80 19.53
N LYS A 222 3.37 17.58 19.21
CA LYS A 222 2.02 17.13 19.52
C LYS A 222 1.91 16.76 21.00
N LYS A 223 0.86 17.22 21.67
CA LYS A 223 0.52 16.76 23.02
C LYS A 223 0.04 15.31 22.94
N LEU A 224 0.93 14.36 23.19
CA LEU A 224 0.63 12.94 23.16
C LEU A 224 0.00 12.49 24.49
N PRO A 225 -0.99 11.59 24.48
CA PRO A 225 -1.60 11.05 25.69
C PRO A 225 -0.73 10.03 26.42
N PHE A 226 0.54 9.88 26.02
CA PHE A 226 1.54 8.95 26.58
C PHE A 226 2.93 9.59 26.55
N LYS A 227 3.84 9.00 27.31
CA LYS A 227 5.26 9.37 27.32
C LYS A 227 6.08 8.23 26.74
N ILE A 228 7.11 8.54 25.99
CA ILE A 228 8.11 7.59 25.52
C ILE A 228 9.35 7.79 26.39
N THR A 229 9.80 6.73 27.04
CA THR A 229 10.99 6.74 27.91
C THR A 229 12.11 5.91 27.29
N LYS A 230 13.35 6.12 27.72
CA LYS A 230 14.48 5.30 27.27
C LYS A 230 14.28 3.80 27.58
N ALA A 231 13.54 3.47 28.65
CA ALA A 231 13.23 2.09 29.02
C ALA A 231 12.29 1.37 28.03
N ASP A 232 11.56 2.13 27.20
CA ASP A 232 10.64 1.57 26.20
C ASP A 232 11.38 1.04 24.96
N PHE A 233 12.63 1.49 24.70
CA PHE A 233 13.43 1.06 23.56
C PHE A 233 14.04 -0.32 23.78
N LYS A 234 13.18 -1.32 23.96
CA LYS A 234 13.53 -2.74 24.06
C LYS A 234 12.43 -3.59 23.45
N VAL A 235 12.81 -4.76 22.94
CA VAL A 235 11.81 -5.73 22.44
C VAL A 235 10.93 -6.19 23.60
N ASN A 236 9.64 -5.95 23.49
CA ASN A 236 8.64 -6.21 24.54
C ASN A 236 7.41 -6.93 23.97
N GLY A 237 6.46 -7.33 24.85
CA GLY A 237 5.25 -8.03 24.46
C GLY A 237 4.34 -7.24 23.51
N HIS A 238 4.35 -5.90 23.58
CA HIS A 238 3.53 -5.05 22.73
C HIS A 238 4.05 -5.03 21.30
N CYS A 239 5.36 -4.87 21.10
CA CYS A 239 5.94 -4.91 19.75
C CYS A 239 5.85 -6.32 19.15
N LYS A 240 6.03 -7.40 19.94
CA LYS A 240 5.81 -8.78 19.47
C LYS A 240 4.37 -8.99 18.98
N ARG A 241 3.38 -8.40 19.67
CA ARG A 241 1.99 -8.45 19.22
C ARG A 241 1.78 -7.67 17.91
N ALA A 242 2.39 -6.49 17.77
CA ALA A 242 2.35 -5.74 16.51
C ALA A 242 2.95 -6.53 15.34
N LEU A 243 4.08 -7.22 15.58
CA LEU A 243 4.71 -8.08 14.59
C LEU A 243 3.81 -9.27 14.22
N LYS A 244 3.15 -9.89 15.18
CA LYS A 244 2.20 -10.99 14.94
C LYS A 244 1.03 -10.56 14.05
N ILE A 245 0.61 -9.30 14.14
CA ILE A 245 -0.43 -8.72 13.29
C ILE A 245 0.13 -8.34 11.91
N GLY A 246 1.30 -7.70 11.86
CA GLY A 246 1.87 -7.16 10.62
C GLY A 246 2.55 -8.20 9.72
N LEU A 247 3.19 -9.23 10.31
CA LEU A 247 3.93 -10.23 9.54
C LEU A 247 3.06 -11.02 8.54
N PRO A 248 1.86 -11.52 8.91
CA PRO A 248 1.00 -12.18 7.93
C PRO A 248 0.62 -11.27 6.77
N LEU A 249 0.34 -9.99 7.02
CA LEU A 249 -0.02 -9.03 5.99
C LEU A 249 1.16 -8.72 5.06
N ALA A 250 2.36 -8.58 5.61
CA ALA A 250 3.59 -8.38 4.83
C ALA A 250 3.89 -9.59 3.93
N LEU A 251 3.72 -10.80 4.46
CA LEU A 251 3.90 -12.03 3.69
C LEU A 251 2.86 -12.16 2.57
N GLN A 252 1.59 -11.86 2.87
CA GLN A 252 0.53 -11.81 1.87
C GLN A 252 0.87 -10.83 0.75
N GLU A 253 1.32 -9.61 1.09
CA GLU A 253 1.71 -8.60 0.09
C GLU A 253 2.84 -9.07 -0.81
N CYS A 254 3.90 -9.65 -0.23
CA CYS A 254 5.02 -10.20 -0.98
C CYS A 254 4.55 -11.24 -2.01
N LEU A 255 3.71 -12.19 -1.60
CA LEU A 255 3.18 -13.24 -2.47
C LEU A 255 2.20 -12.68 -3.52
N THR A 256 1.45 -11.65 -3.19
CA THR A 256 0.58 -10.94 -4.15
C THR A 256 1.41 -10.28 -5.25
N GLN A 257 2.52 -9.63 -4.93
CA GLN A 257 3.43 -9.03 -5.92
C GLN A 257 4.05 -10.10 -6.84
N ILE A 258 4.44 -11.24 -6.28
CA ILE A 258 4.92 -12.38 -7.09
C ILE A 258 3.82 -12.87 -8.05
N SER A 259 2.57 -12.90 -7.63
CA SER A 259 1.45 -13.30 -8.49
C SER A 259 1.22 -12.35 -9.67
N PHE A 260 1.47 -11.05 -9.50
CA PHE A 260 1.40 -10.09 -10.60
C PHE A 260 2.50 -10.34 -11.64
N LEU A 261 3.70 -10.75 -11.22
CA LEU A 261 4.77 -11.13 -12.14
C LEU A 261 4.40 -12.40 -12.94
N ALA A 262 3.78 -13.39 -12.31
CA ALA A 262 3.29 -14.58 -13.00
C ALA A 262 2.20 -14.21 -14.02
N LEU A 263 1.26 -13.34 -13.66
CA LEU A 263 0.22 -12.87 -14.59
C LEU A 263 0.82 -12.14 -15.80
N CYS A 264 1.84 -11.30 -15.58
CA CYS A 264 2.58 -10.64 -16.64
C CYS A 264 3.21 -11.66 -17.59
N ALA A 265 3.82 -12.74 -17.08
CA ALA A 265 4.38 -13.82 -17.89
C ALA A 265 3.33 -14.54 -18.73
N PHE A 266 2.10 -14.71 -18.22
CA PHE A 266 1.00 -15.33 -18.99
C PHE A 266 0.54 -14.42 -20.13
N VAL A 267 0.43 -13.11 -19.87
CA VAL A 267 0.04 -12.13 -20.90
C VAL A 267 1.10 -11.98 -21.99
N ASN A 268 2.39 -12.04 -21.62
CA ASN A 268 3.51 -11.92 -22.59
C ASN A 268 3.48 -13.01 -23.70
N ARG A 269 2.83 -14.16 -23.43
CA ARG A 269 2.63 -15.21 -24.44
C ARG A 269 1.67 -14.80 -25.57
N LEU A 270 0.83 -13.78 -25.34
CA LEU A 270 -0.13 -13.28 -26.33
C LEU A 270 0.46 -12.29 -27.32
N GLY A 271 1.76 -12.01 -27.21
CA GLY A 271 2.49 -11.11 -28.11
C GLY A 271 2.76 -9.71 -27.55
N LEU A 272 3.51 -8.93 -28.34
CA LEU A 272 4.03 -7.63 -27.92
C LEU A 272 2.93 -6.61 -27.62
N GLU A 273 1.93 -6.52 -28.49
CA GLU A 273 0.81 -5.56 -28.32
C GLU A 273 0.00 -5.87 -27.06
N ALA A 274 -0.27 -7.17 -26.79
CA ALA A 274 -0.98 -7.60 -25.58
C ALA A 274 -0.17 -7.28 -24.32
N SER A 275 1.14 -7.55 -24.32
CA SER A 275 2.06 -7.23 -23.23
C SER A 275 2.10 -5.73 -22.96
N SER A 276 2.24 -4.90 -24.00
CA SER A 276 2.28 -3.45 -23.90
C SER A 276 0.94 -2.89 -23.40
N GLY A 277 -0.19 -3.37 -23.95
CA GLY A 277 -1.53 -2.97 -23.54
C GLY A 277 -1.82 -3.33 -22.07
N TYR A 278 -1.42 -4.53 -21.64
CA TYR A 278 -1.50 -4.93 -20.23
C TYR A 278 -0.67 -4.05 -19.33
N GLY A 279 0.56 -3.69 -19.73
CA GLY A 279 1.42 -2.78 -18.98
C GLY A 279 0.80 -1.40 -18.75
N VAL A 280 0.12 -0.86 -19.78
CA VAL A 280 -0.66 0.40 -19.67
C VAL A 280 -1.86 0.22 -18.76
N ALA A 281 -2.63 -0.86 -18.94
CA ALA A 281 -3.79 -1.15 -18.10
C ALA A 281 -3.41 -1.30 -16.61
N CYS A 282 -2.27 -1.95 -16.30
CA CYS A 282 -1.77 -2.07 -14.93
C CYS A 282 -1.53 -0.71 -14.24
N LYS A 283 -1.07 0.31 -14.97
CA LYS A 283 -0.90 1.66 -14.41
C LYS A 283 -2.27 2.24 -13.98
N ILE A 284 -3.29 2.09 -14.82
CA ILE A 284 -4.66 2.55 -14.52
C ILE A 284 -5.24 1.78 -13.33
N VAL A 285 -5.06 0.45 -13.31
CA VAL A 285 -5.48 -0.43 -12.21
C VAL A 285 -4.84 0.00 -10.90
N ASN A 286 -3.53 0.27 -10.88
CA ASN A 286 -2.82 0.70 -9.68
C ASN A 286 -3.41 2.00 -9.11
N PHE A 287 -3.75 2.98 -9.95
CA PHE A 287 -4.43 4.20 -9.50
C PHE A 287 -5.83 3.91 -8.96
N ALA A 288 -6.61 3.07 -9.64
CA ALA A 288 -7.95 2.70 -9.19
C ALA A 288 -7.94 1.99 -7.82
N MET A 289 -6.89 1.18 -7.55
CA MET A 289 -6.72 0.45 -6.29
C MET A 289 -6.33 1.31 -5.09
N LEU A 290 -5.92 2.57 -5.28
CA LEU A 290 -5.63 3.49 -4.17
C LEU A 290 -6.87 3.78 -3.32
N ILE A 291 -8.06 3.82 -3.93
CA ILE A 291 -9.32 4.09 -3.24
C ILE A 291 -9.68 2.97 -2.25
N PRO A 292 -9.83 1.69 -2.68
CA PRO A 292 -10.11 0.62 -1.74
C PRO A 292 -8.97 0.41 -0.72
N SER A 293 -7.70 0.66 -1.09
CA SER A 293 -6.57 0.58 -0.15
C SER A 293 -6.67 1.62 0.97
N SER A 294 -7.06 2.86 0.65
CA SER A 294 -7.29 3.91 1.65
C SER A 294 -8.46 3.57 2.58
N LEU A 295 -9.51 2.98 2.03
CA LEU A 295 -10.67 2.52 2.80
C LEU A 295 -10.30 1.38 3.75
N MET A 296 -9.53 0.38 3.30
CA MET A 296 -9.03 -0.72 4.12
C MET A 296 -8.20 -0.21 5.31
N GLN A 297 -7.23 0.69 5.06
CA GLN A 297 -6.37 1.26 6.10
C GLN A 297 -7.19 2.06 7.13
N SER A 298 -8.15 2.85 6.66
CA SER A 298 -9.04 3.64 7.50
C SER A 298 -9.94 2.76 8.34
N MET A 299 -10.51 1.72 7.74
CA MET A 299 -11.36 0.75 8.40
C MET A 299 -10.61 -0.01 9.49
N ALA A 300 -9.38 -0.44 9.24
CA ALA A 300 -8.57 -1.16 10.23
C ALA A 300 -8.36 -0.32 11.52
N SER A 301 -8.03 0.97 11.37
CA SER A 301 -7.86 1.88 12.51
C SER A 301 -9.20 2.16 13.22
N PHE A 302 -10.26 2.47 12.46
CA PHE A 302 -11.58 2.75 13.00
C PHE A 302 -12.16 1.57 13.77
N VAL A 303 -12.12 0.38 13.19
CA VAL A 303 -12.63 -0.86 13.79
C VAL A 303 -11.82 -1.21 15.03
N SER A 304 -10.49 -1.17 14.97
CA SER A 304 -9.63 -1.53 16.09
C SER A 304 -9.90 -0.65 17.33
N GLN A 305 -10.10 0.67 17.13
CA GLN A 305 -10.45 1.56 18.23
C GLN A 305 -11.81 1.23 18.84
N ASN A 306 -12.81 0.91 18.01
CA ASN A 306 -14.15 0.54 18.49
C ASN A 306 -14.17 -0.81 19.20
N VAL A 307 -13.42 -1.79 18.70
CA VAL A 307 -13.25 -3.09 19.35
C VAL A 307 -12.55 -2.93 20.71
N GLY A 308 -11.49 -2.12 20.77
CA GLY A 308 -10.83 -1.78 22.04
C GLY A 308 -11.76 -1.12 23.06
N ALA A 309 -12.72 -0.32 22.58
CA ALA A 309 -13.74 0.32 23.41
C ALA A 309 -14.96 -0.59 23.74
N GLY A 310 -14.97 -1.85 23.31
CA GLY A 310 -16.09 -2.78 23.49
C GLY A 310 -17.32 -2.47 22.61
N ARG A 311 -17.17 -1.61 21.60
CA ARG A 311 -18.26 -1.15 20.70
C ARG A 311 -18.40 -1.99 19.44
N GLU A 312 -18.56 -3.29 19.60
CA GLU A 312 -18.62 -4.26 18.49
C GLU A 312 -19.71 -3.96 17.45
N LYS A 313 -20.91 -3.53 17.90
CA LYS A 313 -22.01 -3.16 16.99
C LYS A 313 -21.60 -2.00 16.09
N ARG A 314 -20.84 -1.03 16.65
CA ARG A 314 -20.36 0.12 15.89
C ARG A 314 -19.25 -0.28 14.89
N ALA A 315 -18.36 -1.19 15.27
CA ALA A 315 -17.36 -1.76 14.39
C ALA A 315 -18.00 -2.49 13.18
N LYS A 316 -19.06 -3.28 13.41
CA LYS A 316 -19.82 -3.93 12.33
C LYS A 316 -20.52 -2.92 11.42
N ASN A 317 -21.18 -1.93 12.02
CA ASN A 317 -21.87 -0.89 11.23
C ASN A 317 -20.86 -0.08 10.40
N ALA A 318 -19.64 0.15 10.90
CA ALA A 318 -18.58 0.81 10.14
C ALA A 318 -18.17 -0.01 8.90
N MET A 319 -18.05 -1.33 9.02
CA MET A 319 -17.78 -2.21 7.88
C MET A 319 -18.87 -2.07 6.79
N PHE A 320 -20.14 -2.16 7.16
CA PHE A 320 -21.24 -2.02 6.20
C PHE A 320 -21.31 -0.60 5.60
N THR A 321 -21.05 0.43 6.39
CA THR A 321 -20.94 1.81 5.89
C THR A 321 -19.78 1.93 4.89
N GLY A 322 -18.64 1.35 5.20
CA GLY A 322 -17.48 1.32 4.30
C GLY A 322 -17.76 0.58 3.00
N ILE A 323 -18.46 -0.56 3.05
CA ILE A 323 -18.92 -1.29 1.88
C ILE A 323 -19.82 -0.39 1.02
N GLY A 324 -20.83 0.25 1.62
CA GLY A 324 -21.75 1.13 0.88
C GLY A 324 -21.04 2.28 0.18
N VAL A 325 -20.15 2.98 0.88
CA VAL A 325 -19.35 4.08 0.29
C VAL A 325 -18.42 3.56 -0.80
N GLY A 326 -17.72 2.46 -0.51
CA GLY A 326 -16.77 1.88 -1.45
C GLY A 326 -17.45 1.37 -2.73
N VAL A 327 -18.59 0.72 -2.62
CA VAL A 327 -19.40 0.29 -3.78
C VAL A 327 -19.89 1.47 -4.60
N LEU A 328 -20.36 2.54 -3.96
CA LEU A 328 -20.79 3.75 -4.68
C LEU A 328 -19.64 4.35 -5.51
N ILE A 329 -18.45 4.47 -4.93
CA ILE A 329 -17.27 4.96 -5.65
C ILE A 329 -16.85 3.94 -6.71
N GLY A 330 -16.87 2.64 -6.37
CA GLY A 330 -16.52 1.55 -7.29
C GLY A 330 -17.41 1.53 -8.54
N VAL A 331 -18.71 1.80 -8.41
CA VAL A 331 -19.64 1.92 -9.54
C VAL A 331 -19.27 3.10 -10.45
N VAL A 332 -18.87 4.23 -9.88
CA VAL A 332 -18.39 5.38 -10.67
C VAL A 332 -17.14 5.03 -11.45
N VAL A 333 -16.15 4.39 -10.79
CA VAL A 333 -14.90 3.96 -11.44
C VAL A 333 -15.18 2.87 -12.49
N PHE A 334 -16.08 1.93 -12.19
CA PHE A 334 -16.54 0.91 -13.14
C PHE A 334 -17.08 1.55 -14.42
N ALA A 335 -17.99 2.52 -14.27
CA ALA A 335 -18.58 3.21 -15.42
C ALA A 335 -17.50 3.98 -16.21
N LEU A 336 -16.57 4.65 -15.54
CA LEU A 336 -15.47 5.35 -16.20
C LEU A 336 -14.57 4.38 -16.99
N VAL A 337 -14.20 3.26 -16.39
CA VAL A 337 -13.35 2.24 -17.03
C VAL A 337 -14.05 1.60 -18.21
N LEU A 338 -15.35 1.28 -18.07
CA LEU A 338 -16.13 0.60 -19.10
C LEU A 338 -16.48 1.52 -20.28
N LEU A 339 -16.79 2.79 -20.01
CA LEU A 339 -17.26 3.73 -21.05
C LEU A 339 -16.13 4.55 -21.68
N LYS A 340 -15.01 4.72 -20.98
CA LYS A 340 -13.91 5.62 -21.37
C LYS A 340 -12.53 4.99 -21.15
N GLY A 341 -12.45 3.66 -21.09
CA GLY A 341 -11.18 2.95 -20.88
C GLY A 341 -10.19 3.15 -22.03
N ASP A 342 -10.67 3.36 -23.24
CA ASP A 342 -9.89 3.75 -24.41
C ASP A 342 -9.19 5.11 -24.21
N LEU A 343 -9.90 6.11 -23.70
CA LEU A 343 -9.31 7.42 -23.37
C LEU A 343 -8.32 7.31 -22.21
N LEU A 344 -8.61 6.47 -21.21
CA LEU A 344 -7.70 6.26 -20.08
C LEU A 344 -6.39 5.61 -20.53
N THR A 345 -6.45 4.62 -21.42
CA THR A 345 -5.25 3.98 -21.98
C THR A 345 -4.53 4.93 -22.93
N GLY A 346 -5.26 5.75 -23.71
CA GLY A 346 -4.72 6.77 -24.59
C GLY A 346 -3.92 7.88 -23.90
N ILE A 347 -4.07 8.08 -22.58
CA ILE A 347 -3.21 8.99 -21.81
C ILE A 347 -1.74 8.52 -21.81
N PHE A 348 -1.50 7.21 -21.90
CA PHE A 348 -0.16 6.61 -21.74
C PHE A 348 0.52 6.25 -23.06
N THR A 349 -0.24 6.14 -24.15
CA THR A 349 0.30 5.75 -25.46
C THR A 349 -0.57 6.33 -26.60
N THR A 350 0.03 6.54 -27.74
CA THR A 350 -0.66 6.95 -28.98
C THR A 350 -0.86 5.79 -29.96
N ASP A 351 -0.32 4.60 -29.65
CA ASP A 351 -0.46 3.41 -30.46
C ASP A 351 -1.88 2.82 -30.27
N THR A 352 -2.64 2.79 -31.36
CA THR A 352 -4.05 2.38 -31.39
C THR A 352 -4.24 0.91 -30.98
N ASP A 353 -3.32 0.03 -31.36
CA ASP A 353 -3.41 -1.40 -31.04
C ASP A 353 -3.12 -1.64 -29.55
N VAL A 354 -2.13 -0.94 -29.00
CA VAL A 354 -1.83 -0.96 -27.57
C VAL A 354 -2.98 -0.39 -26.74
N ILE A 355 -3.60 0.73 -27.21
CA ILE A 355 -4.79 1.32 -26.57
C ILE A 355 -5.93 0.29 -26.53
N GLN A 356 -6.23 -0.36 -27.67
CA GLN A 356 -7.30 -1.34 -27.75
C GLN A 356 -7.03 -2.55 -26.84
N LYS A 357 -5.82 -3.11 -26.84
CA LYS A 357 -5.45 -4.22 -25.96
C LYS A 357 -5.52 -3.85 -24.47
N GLY A 358 -5.05 -2.67 -24.12
CA GLY A 358 -5.18 -2.16 -22.74
C GLY A 358 -6.65 -2.00 -22.32
N TYR A 359 -7.47 -1.46 -23.20
CA TYR A 359 -8.90 -1.33 -22.97
C TYR A 359 -9.60 -2.70 -22.86
N ASP A 360 -9.23 -3.67 -23.68
CA ASP A 360 -9.76 -5.03 -23.59
C ASP A 360 -9.49 -5.67 -22.23
N TYR A 361 -8.27 -5.50 -21.67
CA TYR A 361 -8.00 -5.93 -20.30
C TYR A 361 -8.88 -5.21 -19.27
N LEU A 362 -9.00 -3.89 -19.40
CA LEU A 362 -9.79 -3.05 -18.48
C LEU A 362 -11.28 -3.43 -18.50
N LYS A 363 -11.86 -3.83 -19.63
CA LYS A 363 -13.24 -4.34 -19.71
C LYS A 363 -13.44 -5.57 -18.83
N GLY A 364 -12.53 -6.55 -18.90
CA GLY A 364 -12.58 -7.74 -18.05
C GLY A 364 -12.37 -7.41 -16.57
N PHE A 365 -11.47 -6.46 -16.29
CA PHE A 365 -11.14 -6.01 -14.95
C PHE A 365 -12.20 -5.08 -14.33
N ALA A 366 -13.03 -4.41 -15.12
CA ALA A 366 -13.91 -3.32 -14.65
C ALA A 366 -14.73 -3.70 -13.40
N LEU A 367 -15.32 -4.90 -13.36
CA LEU A 367 -16.10 -5.37 -12.21
C LEU A 367 -15.28 -5.42 -10.90
N GLU A 368 -13.96 -5.61 -11.00
CA GLU A 368 -13.05 -5.63 -9.86
C GLU A 368 -13.13 -4.34 -9.04
N THR A 369 -13.35 -3.19 -9.66
CA THR A 369 -13.44 -1.89 -8.98
C THR A 369 -14.60 -1.82 -7.98
N ILE A 370 -15.67 -2.58 -8.20
CA ILE A 370 -16.81 -2.68 -7.30
C ILE A 370 -16.56 -3.73 -6.22
N VAL A 371 -16.17 -4.95 -6.64
CA VAL A 371 -16.06 -6.07 -5.70
C VAL A 371 -14.87 -5.91 -4.74
N THR A 372 -13.77 -5.29 -5.20
CA THR A 372 -12.62 -4.98 -4.33
C THR A 372 -12.99 -4.03 -3.19
N ALA A 373 -13.91 -3.10 -3.39
CA ALA A 373 -14.37 -2.21 -2.32
C ALA A 373 -15.04 -2.99 -1.18
N ILE A 374 -15.82 -4.03 -1.52
CA ILE A 374 -16.44 -4.94 -0.54
C ILE A 374 -15.34 -5.73 0.18
N LEU A 375 -14.46 -6.38 -0.59
CA LEU A 375 -13.38 -7.20 -0.04
C LEU A 375 -12.49 -6.40 0.92
N PHE A 376 -12.02 -5.22 0.51
CA PHE A 376 -11.09 -4.40 1.30
C PHE A 376 -11.73 -3.81 2.55
N SER A 377 -13.04 -3.51 2.52
CA SER A 377 -13.79 -3.13 3.73
C SER A 377 -13.84 -4.27 4.74
N MET A 378 -14.05 -5.51 4.28
CA MET A 378 -14.02 -6.71 5.13
C MET A 378 -12.62 -7.01 5.64
N ILE A 379 -11.60 -6.90 4.81
CA ILE A 379 -10.18 -7.04 5.21
C ILE A 379 -9.84 -6.01 6.29
N GLY A 380 -10.21 -4.75 6.11
CA GLY A 380 -10.00 -3.70 7.11
C GLY A 380 -10.70 -4.02 8.44
N TYR A 381 -11.92 -4.56 8.38
CA TYR A 381 -12.65 -5.03 9.55
C TYR A 381 -11.92 -6.17 10.27
N PHE A 382 -11.44 -7.18 9.55
CA PHE A 382 -10.70 -8.31 10.14
C PHE A 382 -9.33 -7.87 10.69
N ASN A 383 -8.62 -6.99 9.99
CA ASN A 383 -7.38 -6.39 10.48
C ASN A 383 -7.60 -5.65 11.80
N GLY A 384 -8.68 -4.87 11.90
CA GLY A 384 -9.08 -4.20 13.13
C GLY A 384 -9.47 -5.16 14.29
N HIS A 385 -9.77 -6.41 13.98
CA HIS A 385 -10.04 -7.48 14.96
C HIS A 385 -8.84 -8.39 15.26
N ASP A 386 -7.63 -8.03 14.79
CA ASP A 386 -6.40 -8.84 14.89
C ASP A 386 -6.46 -10.19 14.13
N GLN A 387 -7.39 -10.35 13.17
CA GLN A 387 -7.58 -11.57 12.39
C GLN A 387 -6.72 -11.60 11.12
N THR A 388 -5.49 -11.11 11.21
CA THR A 388 -4.60 -10.94 10.06
C THR A 388 -4.10 -12.26 9.47
N VAL A 389 -4.02 -13.32 10.29
CA VAL A 389 -3.71 -14.67 9.79
C VAL A 389 -4.82 -15.19 8.87
N TRP A 390 -6.10 -14.92 9.20
CA TRP A 390 -7.21 -15.23 8.32
C TRP A 390 -7.11 -14.43 7.02
N VAL A 391 -6.86 -13.11 7.11
CA VAL A 391 -6.70 -12.24 5.94
C VAL A 391 -5.60 -12.76 5.01
N MET A 392 -4.45 -13.16 5.57
CA MET A 392 -3.38 -13.79 4.82
C MET A 392 -3.84 -15.09 4.15
N ALA A 393 -4.44 -16.01 4.90
CA ALA A 393 -4.89 -17.30 4.37
C ALA A 393 -5.91 -17.13 3.24
N GLN A 394 -6.91 -16.24 3.43
CA GLN A 394 -7.91 -15.93 2.42
C GLN A 394 -7.27 -15.32 1.17
N GLY A 395 -6.35 -14.35 1.34
CA GLY A 395 -5.67 -13.72 0.21
C GLY A 395 -4.79 -14.69 -0.58
N LEU A 396 -4.11 -15.62 0.10
CA LEU A 396 -3.33 -16.68 -0.56
C LEU A 396 -4.22 -17.66 -1.33
N ILE A 397 -5.31 -18.13 -0.73
CA ILE A 397 -6.29 -19.01 -1.39
C ILE A 397 -6.84 -18.30 -2.65
N GLN A 398 -7.33 -17.07 -2.51
CA GLN A 398 -7.86 -16.26 -3.59
C GLN A 398 -6.86 -16.11 -4.73
N THR A 399 -5.61 -15.78 -4.41
CA THR A 399 -4.58 -15.46 -5.41
C THR A 399 -4.00 -16.71 -6.05
N LEU A 400 -3.55 -17.69 -5.25
CA LEU A 400 -2.82 -18.83 -5.75
C LEU A 400 -3.72 -19.96 -6.27
N LEU A 401 -4.91 -20.13 -5.68
CA LEU A 401 -5.82 -21.23 -6.05
C LEU A 401 -6.95 -20.81 -6.98
N VAL A 402 -7.23 -19.50 -7.11
CA VAL A 402 -8.31 -19.04 -8.00
C VAL A 402 -7.75 -18.12 -9.08
N ARG A 403 -7.15 -16.97 -8.72
CA ARG A 403 -6.74 -15.94 -9.69
C ARG A 403 -5.69 -16.45 -10.67
N LEU A 404 -4.59 -17.05 -10.18
CA LEU A 404 -3.52 -17.51 -11.04
C LEU A 404 -3.92 -18.70 -11.92
N PRO A 405 -4.55 -19.77 -11.41
CA PRO A 405 -5.00 -20.88 -12.26
C PRO A 405 -6.01 -20.44 -13.29
N LEU A 406 -6.96 -19.56 -12.94
CA LEU A 406 -7.98 -19.07 -13.87
C LEU A 406 -7.35 -18.21 -14.99
N ALA A 407 -6.44 -17.28 -14.61
CA ALA A 407 -5.72 -16.45 -15.58
C ALA A 407 -4.85 -17.31 -16.53
N TYR A 408 -4.14 -18.31 -15.97
CA TYR A 408 -3.37 -19.25 -16.77
C TYR A 408 -4.28 -20.02 -17.74
N TYR A 409 -5.37 -20.62 -17.24
CA TYR A 409 -6.34 -21.35 -18.06
C TYR A 409 -6.86 -20.48 -19.20
N MET A 410 -7.25 -19.22 -18.92
CA MET A 410 -7.73 -18.29 -19.94
C MET A 410 -6.64 -17.87 -20.94
N SER A 411 -5.36 -17.89 -20.54
CA SER A 411 -4.23 -17.51 -21.39
C SER A 411 -3.84 -18.59 -22.40
N ILE A 412 -4.21 -19.85 -22.16
CA ILE A 412 -3.87 -20.99 -23.05
C ILE A 412 -5.01 -21.41 -23.98
N GLN A 413 -6.19 -20.76 -23.91
CA GLN A 413 -7.31 -21.05 -24.78
C GLN A 413 -7.01 -20.62 -26.24
N PRO A 414 -7.57 -21.30 -27.25
CA PRO A 414 -7.38 -20.94 -28.66
C PRO A 414 -7.79 -19.49 -28.99
N ASN A 415 -8.79 -18.96 -28.26
CA ASN A 415 -9.28 -17.59 -28.39
C ASN A 415 -8.89 -16.76 -27.15
N ALA A 416 -7.66 -16.92 -26.65
CA ALA A 416 -7.19 -16.16 -25.51
C ALA A 416 -7.26 -14.65 -25.78
N SER A 417 -7.89 -13.92 -24.88
CA SER A 417 -8.03 -12.47 -24.96
C SER A 417 -7.68 -11.80 -23.62
N LEU A 418 -7.23 -10.55 -23.69
CA LEU A 418 -6.97 -9.78 -22.47
C LEU A 418 -8.24 -9.55 -21.65
N THR A 419 -9.41 -9.46 -22.28
CA THR A 419 -10.69 -9.36 -21.57
C THR A 419 -10.93 -10.59 -20.71
N ASN A 420 -10.74 -11.80 -21.26
CA ASN A 420 -10.92 -13.05 -20.52
C ASN A 420 -9.94 -13.14 -19.35
N ILE A 421 -8.67 -12.83 -19.58
CA ILE A 421 -7.64 -12.81 -18.51
C ILE A 421 -8.00 -11.77 -17.43
N GLY A 422 -8.51 -10.60 -17.82
CA GLY A 422 -8.98 -9.56 -16.92
C GLY A 422 -10.09 -10.03 -15.97
N PHE A 423 -10.98 -10.93 -16.41
CA PHE A 423 -12.03 -11.51 -15.56
C PHE A 423 -11.51 -12.39 -14.42
N ALA A 424 -10.26 -12.87 -14.50
CA ALA A 424 -9.70 -13.69 -13.42
C ALA A 424 -9.63 -12.91 -12.08
N ALA A 425 -9.45 -11.58 -12.11
CA ALA A 425 -9.42 -10.76 -10.90
C ALA A 425 -10.79 -10.71 -10.20
N PRO A 426 -11.87 -10.21 -10.82
CA PRO A 426 -13.16 -10.11 -10.13
C PRO A 426 -13.73 -11.47 -9.71
N VAL A 427 -13.50 -12.54 -10.47
CA VAL A 427 -13.93 -13.89 -10.07
C VAL A 427 -13.21 -14.32 -8.79
N ALA A 428 -11.91 -14.14 -8.73
CA ALA A 428 -11.13 -14.46 -7.53
C ALA A 428 -11.56 -13.60 -6.33
N THR A 429 -11.85 -12.31 -6.55
CA THR A 429 -12.30 -11.39 -5.50
C THR A 429 -13.68 -11.75 -4.98
N ILE A 430 -14.62 -12.14 -5.84
CA ILE A 430 -15.93 -12.66 -5.42
C ILE A 430 -15.76 -13.92 -4.56
N PHE A 431 -14.89 -14.85 -4.97
CA PHE A 431 -14.57 -16.02 -4.17
C PHE A 431 -14.01 -15.62 -2.79
N GLY A 432 -13.08 -14.66 -2.73
CA GLY A 432 -12.54 -14.11 -1.49
C GLY A 432 -13.63 -13.49 -0.60
N ILE A 433 -14.60 -12.78 -1.18
CA ILE A 433 -15.76 -12.23 -0.45
C ILE A 433 -16.59 -13.35 0.17
N VAL A 434 -16.87 -14.43 -0.57
CA VAL A 434 -17.64 -15.59 -0.06
C VAL A 434 -16.93 -16.22 1.14
N LEU A 435 -15.60 -16.43 1.06
CA LEU A 435 -14.81 -16.92 2.20
C LEU A 435 -14.90 -15.98 3.40
N ASN A 436 -14.80 -14.67 3.16
CA ASN A 436 -14.87 -13.66 4.22
C ASN A 436 -16.26 -13.57 4.85
N ILE A 437 -17.35 -13.74 4.09
CA ILE A 437 -18.71 -13.84 4.63
C ILE A 437 -18.82 -15.06 5.55
N GLY A 438 -18.33 -16.21 5.10
CA GLY A 438 -18.30 -17.44 5.91
C GLY A 438 -17.59 -17.24 7.23
N PHE A 439 -16.38 -16.67 7.19
CA PHE A 439 -15.60 -16.38 8.40
C PHE A 439 -16.28 -15.33 9.31
N PHE A 440 -16.86 -14.29 8.73
CA PHE A 440 -17.61 -13.28 9.48
C PHE A 440 -18.79 -13.88 10.25
N VAL A 441 -19.56 -14.77 9.62
CA VAL A 441 -20.68 -15.48 10.27
C VAL A 441 -20.17 -16.38 11.36
N TRP A 442 -19.11 -17.16 11.11
CA TRP A 442 -18.50 -18.04 12.10
C TRP A 442 -17.98 -17.26 13.31
N MET A 443 -17.21 -16.18 13.10
CA MET A 443 -16.67 -15.33 14.16
C MET A 443 -17.77 -14.71 15.04
N ASN A 444 -18.91 -14.31 14.42
CA ASN A 444 -20.02 -13.74 15.16
C ASN A 444 -20.81 -14.80 15.98
N LYS A 445 -20.90 -16.06 15.49
CA LYS A 445 -21.50 -17.16 16.27
C LYS A 445 -20.60 -17.53 17.45
N ALA A 446 -19.30 -17.69 17.22
CA ALA A 446 -18.34 -18.02 18.28
C ALA A 446 -18.35 -17.01 19.43
N ARG A 447 -18.47 -15.69 19.10
CA ARG A 447 -18.55 -14.63 20.12
C ARG A 447 -19.87 -14.54 20.89
N LYS A 448 -20.94 -15.17 20.42
CA LYS A 448 -22.22 -15.23 21.14
C LYS A 448 -22.26 -16.38 22.13
N CYS A 449 -21.34 -17.33 21.99
CA CYS A 449 -21.23 -18.49 22.88
C CYS A 449 -20.24 -18.28 24.05
N ILE A 450 -19.56 -17.12 24.08
CA ILE A 450 -18.68 -16.66 25.17
C ILE A 450 -19.39 -15.52 25.92
#